data_3fe84415ee2aa68f1fe341adadfef81f
#
_entry.id   3fe84415ee2aa68f1fe341adadfef81f
#
_cell.length_a   1.000
_cell.length_b   1.000
_cell.length_c   1.000
_cell.angle_alpha   90.00
_cell.angle_beta   90.00
_cell.angle_gamma   90.00
#
_symmetry.space_group_name_H-M   'P 1'
#
loop_
_entity.id
_entity.type
_entity.pdbx_description
1 polymer ?
#
loop_
_entity_poly.entity_id
_entity_poly.type
_entity_poly.pdbx_seq_one_letter_code
_entity_poly.pdbx_strand_id
1 'polypeptide(L)'
;MRISDDETVPDKITFEAEVLEIYEGYFLVEPVEGSWEFNSADQIEVPMKNMDPSLEPEVGDIIEIVYSGEILETYPARLQEVYSIKVSKEAEKWDLIPMVMVDGELYLDTGRESTVEGRCGVMDGEITSTVESWEKPTEDNQSNFGTGYGYQYGVAGTIEIYMNEKWWVFVSEEAR
;
A
#
# COMPACT_ATOMS: atom_id res chain seq x y z
N MET A 1 -6.03 -33.84 50.83
CA MET A 1 -4.87 -33.23 50.17
C MET A 1 -5.39 -32.71 48.84
N ARG A 2 -5.71 -31.41 48.75
CA ARG A 2 -6.16 -30.76 47.52
C ARG A 2 -4.91 -30.20 46.84
N ILE A 3 -4.62 -30.76 45.68
CA ILE A 3 -3.63 -30.17 44.77
C ILE A 3 -4.38 -29.09 44.05
N SER A 4 -4.03 -27.84 44.33
CA SER A 4 -4.46 -26.70 43.51
C SER A 4 -3.60 -26.74 42.26
N ASP A 5 -4.18 -27.14 41.14
CA ASP A 5 -3.62 -26.85 39.83
C ASP A 5 -3.81 -25.36 39.60
N ASP A 6 -2.77 -24.60 39.97
CA ASP A 6 -2.57 -23.23 39.56
C ASP A 6 -2.09 -23.28 38.09
N GLU A 7 -3.03 -23.42 37.16
CA GLU A 7 -2.77 -23.11 35.76
C GLU A 7 -2.52 -21.60 35.70
N THR A 8 -1.24 -21.23 35.79
CA THR A 8 -0.80 -19.89 35.43
C THR A 8 -1.16 -19.69 33.96
N VAL A 9 -2.27 -19.00 33.71
CA VAL A 9 -2.60 -18.47 32.39
C VAL A 9 -1.41 -17.60 32.01
N PRO A 10 -0.70 -17.89 30.91
CA PRO A 10 0.43 -17.07 30.51
C PRO A 10 -0.04 -15.63 30.35
N ASP A 11 0.71 -14.68 30.90
CA ASP A 11 0.40 -13.27 30.81
C ASP A 11 0.32 -12.88 29.31
N LYS A 12 -0.90 -12.57 28.86
CA LYS A 12 -1.13 -12.10 27.49
C LYS A 12 -0.76 -10.62 27.43
N ILE A 13 0.25 -10.29 26.66
CA ILE A 13 0.68 -8.92 26.40
C ILE A 13 0.11 -8.47 25.06
N THR A 14 -0.30 -7.22 24.99
CA THR A 14 -0.85 -6.60 23.78
C THR A 14 -0.03 -5.37 23.43
N PHE A 15 0.36 -5.23 22.17
CA PHE A 15 0.96 -4.02 21.63
C PHE A 15 0.47 -3.76 20.20
N GLU A 16 0.69 -2.53 19.74
CA GLU A 16 0.42 -2.10 18.37
C GLU A 16 1.71 -1.97 17.58
N ALA A 17 1.66 -2.33 16.29
CA ALA A 17 2.79 -2.23 15.39
C ALA A 17 2.33 -1.90 13.97
N GLU A 18 3.16 -1.16 13.24
CA GLU A 18 2.98 -0.88 11.81
C GLU A 18 3.50 -2.06 10.98
N VAL A 19 2.74 -2.48 9.99
CA VAL A 19 3.14 -3.52 9.03
C VAL A 19 4.11 -2.90 8.02
N LEU A 20 5.37 -3.33 8.06
CA LEU A 20 6.41 -2.88 7.12
C LEU A 20 6.45 -3.73 5.86
N GLU A 21 6.38 -5.05 6.02
CA GLU A 21 6.42 -6.01 4.92
C GLU A 21 5.56 -7.24 5.25
N ILE A 22 5.04 -7.88 4.19
CA ILE A 22 4.21 -9.08 4.30
C ILE A 22 4.90 -10.24 3.59
N TYR A 23 5.18 -11.31 4.33
CA TYR A 23 5.80 -12.52 3.84
C TYR A 23 4.85 -13.72 3.93
N GLU A 24 5.20 -14.82 3.28
CA GLU A 24 4.45 -16.07 3.43
C GLU A 24 4.59 -16.59 4.88
N GLY A 25 3.54 -16.42 5.67
CA GLY A 25 3.43 -16.93 7.05
C GLY A 25 3.82 -15.98 8.17
N TYR A 26 4.32 -14.78 7.90
CA TYR A 26 4.61 -13.77 8.92
C TYR A 26 4.57 -12.34 8.37
N PHE A 27 4.36 -11.37 9.28
CA PHE A 27 4.55 -9.95 9.03
C PHE A 27 5.90 -9.51 9.59
N LEU A 28 6.57 -8.60 8.89
CA LEU A 28 7.62 -7.78 9.48
C LEU A 28 6.96 -6.47 9.95
N VAL A 29 7.08 -6.15 11.22
CA VAL A 29 6.42 -5.00 11.81
C VAL A 29 7.41 -4.12 12.59
N GLU A 30 7.08 -2.83 12.73
CA GLU A 30 7.73 -1.89 13.63
C GLU A 30 6.76 -1.56 14.77
N PRO A 31 7.13 -1.82 16.04
CA PRO A 31 6.28 -1.46 17.19
C PRO A 31 6.01 0.03 17.24
N VAL A 32 4.78 0.42 17.59
CA VAL A 32 4.41 1.85 17.73
C VAL A 32 5.13 2.46 18.91
N GLU A 33 5.58 3.71 18.78
CA GLU A 33 6.26 4.47 19.82
C GLU A 33 5.43 4.51 21.12
N GLY A 34 6.07 4.21 22.24
CA GLY A 34 5.45 4.17 23.57
C GLY A 34 5.12 2.76 24.07
N SER A 35 5.21 1.73 23.23
CA SER A 35 5.16 0.34 23.68
C SER A 35 6.51 -0.08 24.31
N TRP A 36 6.47 -1.12 25.15
CA TRP A 36 7.71 -1.71 25.68
C TRP A 36 8.52 -2.39 24.56
N GLU A 37 7.83 -2.97 23.60
CA GLU A 37 8.39 -3.67 22.44
C GLU A 37 9.20 -2.72 21.55
N PHE A 38 8.79 -1.46 21.40
CA PHE A 38 9.54 -0.42 20.70
C PHE A 38 10.96 -0.20 21.27
N ASN A 39 11.12 -0.36 22.58
CA ASN A 39 12.43 -0.26 23.22
C ASN A 39 13.25 -1.55 23.12
N SER A 40 12.62 -2.65 22.74
CA SER A 40 13.24 -3.98 22.71
C SER A 40 13.77 -4.34 21.33
N ALA A 41 13.09 -3.91 20.25
CA ALA A 41 13.50 -4.20 18.88
C ALA A 41 12.88 -3.20 17.90
N ASP A 42 13.68 -2.78 16.91
CA ASP A 42 13.22 -1.89 15.84
C ASP A 42 12.29 -2.63 14.86
N GLN A 43 12.49 -3.92 14.68
CA GLN A 43 11.71 -4.76 13.77
C GLN A 43 11.45 -6.13 14.40
N ILE A 44 10.20 -6.60 14.24
CA ILE A 44 9.73 -7.86 14.82
C ILE A 44 9.05 -8.70 13.73
N GLU A 45 9.45 -9.97 13.61
CA GLU A 45 8.71 -10.97 12.84
C GLU A 45 7.52 -11.49 13.67
N VAL A 46 6.31 -11.32 13.14
CA VAL A 46 5.06 -11.72 13.76
C VAL A 46 4.46 -12.88 12.97
N PRO A 47 4.45 -14.11 13.49
CA PRO A 47 3.81 -15.24 12.80
C PRO A 47 2.32 -15.02 12.58
N MET A 48 1.80 -15.28 11.39
CA MET A 48 0.37 -15.16 11.03
C MET A 48 -0.50 -16.28 11.63
N LYS A 49 0.08 -17.13 12.45
CA LYS A 49 -0.65 -18.20 13.12
C LYS A 49 -1.71 -17.61 14.06
N ASN A 50 -2.94 -18.10 13.98
CA ASN A 50 -4.11 -17.61 14.73
C ASN A 50 -4.65 -16.24 14.30
N MET A 51 -4.30 -15.74 13.12
CA MET A 51 -4.96 -14.62 12.49
C MET A 51 -6.32 -15.06 11.92
N ASP A 52 -7.33 -14.20 12.00
CA ASP A 52 -8.60 -14.43 11.31
C ASP A 52 -8.36 -14.45 9.79
N PRO A 53 -8.74 -15.50 9.07
CA PRO A 53 -8.55 -15.61 7.62
C PRO A 53 -9.26 -14.52 6.80
N SER A 54 -10.21 -13.80 7.38
CA SER A 54 -10.92 -12.68 6.74
C SER A 54 -10.17 -11.34 6.87
N LEU A 55 -9.11 -11.29 7.68
CA LEU A 55 -8.25 -10.13 7.80
C LEU A 55 -7.21 -10.15 6.67
N GLU A 56 -7.17 -9.07 5.92
CA GLU A 56 -6.18 -8.82 4.86
C GLU A 56 -5.39 -7.54 5.20
N PRO A 57 -4.46 -7.60 6.19
CA PRO A 57 -3.64 -6.44 6.53
C PRO A 57 -2.77 -6.02 5.35
N GLU A 58 -2.65 -4.73 5.13
CA GLU A 58 -1.78 -4.14 4.12
C GLU A 58 -0.54 -3.50 4.75
N VAL A 59 0.48 -3.24 3.94
CA VAL A 59 1.68 -2.50 4.38
C VAL A 59 1.26 -1.08 4.78
N GLY A 60 1.70 -0.65 5.96
CA GLY A 60 1.33 0.63 6.58
C GLY A 60 0.15 0.54 7.54
N ASP A 61 -0.58 -0.57 7.60
CA ASP A 61 -1.62 -0.77 8.60
C ASP A 61 -1.01 -0.88 10.00
N ILE A 62 -1.73 -0.35 11.00
CA ILE A 62 -1.41 -0.61 12.40
C ILE A 62 -2.20 -1.85 12.84
N ILE A 63 -1.49 -2.86 13.31
CA ILE A 63 -2.08 -4.09 13.83
C ILE A 63 -1.90 -4.20 15.35
N GLU A 64 -2.95 -4.64 16.02
CA GLU A 64 -2.92 -5.02 17.44
C GLU A 64 -2.53 -6.49 17.54
N ILE A 65 -1.47 -6.78 18.28
CA ILE A 65 -0.92 -8.12 18.43
C ILE A 65 -1.01 -8.52 19.90
N VAL A 66 -1.61 -9.71 20.14
CA VAL A 66 -1.65 -10.34 21.47
C VAL A 66 -0.72 -11.54 21.47
N TYR A 67 0.27 -11.56 22.37
CA TYR A 67 1.31 -12.59 22.40
C TYR A 67 1.67 -13.01 23.83
N SER A 68 2.59 -13.97 23.97
CA SER A 68 3.02 -14.54 25.27
C SER A 68 3.92 -13.63 26.12
N GLY A 69 4.37 -12.50 25.58
CA GLY A 69 5.37 -11.65 26.23
C GLY A 69 6.82 -12.05 25.94
N GLU A 70 7.05 -13.16 25.23
CA GLU A 70 8.40 -13.61 24.88
C GLU A 70 8.80 -13.13 23.48
N ILE A 71 9.89 -12.37 23.43
CA ILE A 71 10.54 -11.91 22.20
C ILE A 71 11.89 -12.60 22.10
N LEU A 72 12.12 -13.31 20.99
CA LEU A 72 13.42 -13.91 20.71
C LEU A 72 14.40 -12.85 20.22
N GLU A 73 15.57 -12.78 20.84
CA GLU A 73 16.66 -11.84 20.48
C GLU A 73 17.38 -12.29 19.22
N THR A 74 16.68 -12.24 18.09
CA THR A 74 17.21 -12.46 16.73
C THR A 74 17.19 -11.11 15.98
N TYR A 75 17.72 -11.05 14.77
CA TYR A 75 17.58 -9.86 13.93
C TYR A 75 17.03 -10.24 12.55
N PRO A 76 15.81 -9.82 12.19
CA PRO A 76 14.80 -9.16 13.06
C PRO A 76 14.46 -9.98 14.30
N ALA A 77 13.96 -9.34 15.36
CA ALA A 77 13.43 -10.04 16.52
C ALA A 77 12.21 -10.88 16.11
N ARG A 78 11.84 -11.88 16.90
CA ARG A 78 10.70 -12.76 16.55
C ARG A 78 9.82 -13.03 17.74
N LEU A 79 8.48 -12.98 17.55
CA LEU A 79 7.54 -13.46 18.54
C LEU A 79 7.45 -14.99 18.47
N GLN A 80 7.49 -15.63 19.62
CA GLN A 80 7.40 -17.09 19.70
C GLN A 80 5.96 -17.58 19.63
N GLU A 81 5.06 -16.95 20.37
CA GLU A 81 3.66 -17.38 20.47
C GLU A 81 2.72 -16.17 20.36
N VAL A 82 1.95 -16.14 19.27
CA VAL A 82 0.96 -15.12 18.96
C VAL A 82 -0.43 -15.72 19.12
N TYR A 83 -1.27 -15.06 19.91
CA TYR A 83 -2.64 -15.51 20.22
C TYR A 83 -3.69 -14.89 19.31
N SER A 84 -3.52 -13.62 18.94
CA SER A 84 -4.40 -12.95 17.96
C SER A 84 -3.74 -11.77 17.32
N ILE A 85 -4.19 -11.44 16.10
CA ILE A 85 -3.82 -10.27 15.33
C ILE A 85 -5.11 -9.63 14.85
N LYS A 86 -5.23 -8.29 14.95
CA LYS A 86 -6.33 -7.50 14.43
C LYS A 86 -5.80 -6.23 13.79
N VAL A 87 -6.46 -5.72 12.76
CA VAL A 87 -6.19 -4.38 12.24
C VAL A 87 -6.81 -3.37 13.21
N SER A 88 -5.98 -2.52 13.79
CA SER A 88 -6.36 -1.45 14.73
C SER A 88 -6.62 -0.14 13.96
N LYS A 89 -5.78 0.15 12.97
CA LYS A 89 -5.90 1.32 12.08
C LYS A 89 -5.42 0.94 10.68
N GLU A 90 -6.25 1.18 9.69
CA GLU A 90 -5.85 1.05 8.29
C GLU A 90 -4.83 2.14 7.91
N ALA A 91 -3.92 1.81 7.00
CA ALA A 91 -2.95 2.74 6.45
C ALA A 91 -3.64 3.98 5.88
N GLU A 92 -3.09 5.16 6.16
CA GLU A 92 -3.56 6.38 5.52
C GLU A 92 -3.10 6.38 4.05
N LYS A 93 -4.03 6.14 3.15
CA LYS A 93 -3.77 6.15 1.70
C LYS A 93 -4.02 7.57 1.18
N TRP A 94 -2.99 8.16 0.58
CA TRP A 94 -3.06 9.49 -0.01
C TRP A 94 -3.18 9.39 -1.53
N ASP A 95 -4.09 10.14 -2.12
CA ASP A 95 -4.21 10.22 -3.57
C ASP A 95 -2.88 10.64 -4.20
N LEU A 96 -2.40 9.86 -5.13
CA LEU A 96 -1.27 10.22 -5.97
C LEU A 96 -1.73 11.22 -7.03
N ILE A 97 -0.77 11.94 -7.62
CA ILE A 97 -1.09 12.76 -8.79
C ILE A 97 -1.65 11.86 -9.90
N PRO A 98 -2.59 12.35 -10.72
CA PRO A 98 -3.11 11.58 -11.84
C PRO A 98 -1.99 11.08 -12.75
N MET A 99 -1.99 9.79 -13.04
CA MET A 99 -0.98 9.16 -13.89
C MET A 99 -1.57 8.00 -14.71
N VAL A 100 -0.94 7.72 -15.84
CA VAL A 100 -1.34 6.65 -16.74
C VAL A 100 -0.11 5.97 -17.33
N MET A 101 -0.19 4.67 -17.50
CA MET A 101 0.81 3.86 -18.22
C MET A 101 0.40 3.75 -19.68
N VAL A 102 1.29 4.08 -20.60
CA VAL A 102 1.08 3.93 -22.06
C VAL A 102 2.39 3.45 -22.69
N ASP A 103 2.34 2.37 -23.45
CA ASP A 103 3.49 1.74 -24.12
C ASP A 103 4.67 1.44 -23.19
N GLY A 104 4.36 1.03 -21.94
CA GLY A 104 5.37 0.73 -20.93
C GLY A 104 6.01 1.96 -20.28
N GLU A 105 5.53 3.17 -20.58
CA GLU A 105 6.01 4.43 -20.03
C GLU A 105 4.94 5.09 -19.15
N LEU A 106 5.34 5.56 -17.97
CA LEU A 106 4.44 6.23 -17.05
C LEU A 106 4.40 7.73 -17.32
N TYR A 107 3.20 8.25 -17.55
CA TYR A 107 2.92 9.67 -17.78
C TYR A 107 2.18 10.26 -16.58
N LEU A 108 2.65 11.42 -16.12
CA LEU A 108 2.13 12.12 -14.95
C LEU A 108 1.43 13.42 -15.36
N ASP A 109 0.29 13.72 -14.75
CA ASP A 109 -0.42 14.98 -14.97
C ASP A 109 0.47 16.17 -14.61
N THR A 110 0.47 17.16 -15.50
CA THR A 110 1.17 18.43 -15.28
C THR A 110 0.26 19.52 -14.70
N GLY A 111 -1.03 19.25 -14.59
CA GLY A 111 -2.06 20.24 -14.24
C GLY A 111 -2.26 21.33 -15.29
N ARG A 112 -1.70 21.15 -16.51
CA ARG A 112 -1.79 22.14 -17.59
C ARG A 112 -2.74 21.69 -18.68
N GLU A 113 -3.63 22.59 -19.08
CA GLU A 113 -4.46 22.43 -20.26
C GLU A 113 -3.61 22.61 -21.54
N SER A 114 -3.85 21.76 -22.53
CA SER A 114 -3.18 21.88 -23.82
C SER A 114 -3.63 23.12 -24.58
N THR A 115 -2.70 23.76 -25.23
CA THR A 115 -2.92 24.92 -26.10
C THR A 115 -2.96 24.57 -27.60
N VAL A 116 -2.92 23.26 -27.93
CA VAL A 116 -2.94 22.79 -29.31
C VAL A 116 -4.33 22.98 -29.90
N GLU A 117 -4.40 23.82 -30.94
CA GLU A 117 -5.62 24.04 -31.74
C GLU A 117 -5.63 23.16 -33.01
N GLY A 118 -6.84 22.87 -33.52
CA GLY A 118 -6.99 22.18 -34.81
C GLY A 118 -6.59 20.71 -34.82
N ARG A 119 -6.97 19.96 -33.77
CA ARG A 119 -6.71 18.52 -33.64
C ARG A 119 -7.44 17.70 -34.69
N CYS A 120 -6.80 16.63 -35.17
CA CYS A 120 -7.52 15.58 -35.88
C CYS A 120 -8.45 14.86 -34.90
N GLY A 121 -9.66 14.50 -35.32
CA GLY A 121 -10.66 13.85 -34.44
C GLY A 121 -10.36 12.36 -34.15
N VAL A 122 -9.12 11.90 -34.37
CA VAL A 122 -8.72 10.50 -34.17
C VAL A 122 -7.88 10.43 -32.90
N MET A 123 -8.25 9.55 -31.95
CA MET A 123 -7.46 9.23 -30.78
C MET A 123 -6.39 8.21 -31.15
N ASP A 124 -5.22 8.32 -30.55
CA ASP A 124 -4.14 7.34 -30.73
C ASP A 124 -4.35 6.12 -29.81
N GLY A 125 -5.08 6.31 -28.71
CA GLY A 125 -5.49 5.23 -27.81
C GLY A 125 -6.55 5.68 -26.81
N GLU A 126 -6.94 4.75 -25.95
CA GLU A 126 -7.95 4.95 -24.89
C GLU A 126 -7.52 4.27 -23.60
N ILE A 127 -7.78 4.90 -22.47
CA ILE A 127 -7.53 4.35 -21.13
C ILE A 127 -8.64 3.33 -20.83
N THR A 128 -8.27 2.05 -20.70
CA THR A 128 -9.19 0.93 -20.63
C THR A 128 -9.33 0.30 -19.25
N SER A 129 -8.37 0.57 -18.34
CA SER A 129 -8.39 0.07 -16.96
C SER A 129 -7.96 1.14 -15.98
N THR A 130 -8.29 0.94 -14.70
CA THR A 130 -7.92 1.86 -13.62
C THR A 130 -7.54 1.09 -12.38
N VAL A 131 -6.63 1.64 -11.59
CA VAL A 131 -6.33 1.27 -10.20
C VAL A 131 -6.89 2.34 -9.28
N GLU A 132 -6.75 2.15 -7.97
CA GLU A 132 -7.17 3.15 -6.99
C GLU A 132 -6.31 4.43 -7.08
N SER A 133 -6.85 5.56 -6.62
CA SER A 133 -6.19 6.87 -6.75
C SER A 133 -4.83 6.97 -6.03
N TRP A 134 -4.58 6.10 -5.06
CA TRP A 134 -3.32 5.97 -4.32
C TRP A 134 -2.37 4.92 -4.89
N GLU A 135 -2.75 4.23 -5.96
CA GLU A 135 -1.94 3.20 -6.59
C GLU A 135 -1.28 3.71 -7.87
N LYS A 136 -0.10 3.18 -8.17
CA LYS A 136 0.64 3.45 -9.40
C LYS A 136 0.19 2.47 -10.49
N PRO A 137 -0.26 2.95 -11.67
CA PRO A 137 -0.55 2.08 -12.81
C PRO A 137 0.67 1.24 -13.22
N THR A 138 0.44 -0.02 -13.56
CA THR A 138 1.50 -0.98 -13.93
C THR A 138 1.26 -1.65 -15.27
N GLU A 139 0.08 -1.49 -15.89
CA GLU A 139 -0.30 -2.08 -17.15
C GLU A 139 -0.58 -0.99 -18.20
N ASP A 140 -0.35 -1.29 -19.47
CA ASP A 140 -0.64 -0.34 -20.55
C ASP A 140 -2.12 0.06 -20.61
N ASN A 141 -2.38 1.33 -20.87
CA ASN A 141 -3.70 1.94 -20.86
C ASN A 141 -4.44 1.86 -19.53
N GLN A 142 -3.69 1.76 -18.43
CA GLN A 142 -4.18 1.80 -17.05
C GLN A 142 -3.87 3.15 -16.42
N SER A 143 -4.83 3.73 -15.71
CA SER A 143 -4.66 4.98 -14.95
C SER A 143 -5.01 4.80 -13.47
N ASN A 144 -4.74 5.82 -12.65
CA ASN A 144 -5.25 5.94 -11.28
C ASN A 144 -6.37 6.99 -11.13
N PHE A 145 -6.98 7.44 -12.23
CA PHE A 145 -8.01 8.49 -12.24
C PHE A 145 -9.27 8.12 -13.06
N GLY A 146 -9.40 6.89 -13.51
CA GLY A 146 -10.59 6.38 -14.22
C GLY A 146 -10.31 5.92 -15.64
N THR A 147 -11.34 5.52 -16.35
CA THR A 147 -11.30 4.90 -17.70
C THR A 147 -12.18 5.63 -18.71
N GLY A 148 -12.05 5.26 -19.99
CA GLY A 148 -12.87 5.80 -21.06
C GLY A 148 -12.38 7.12 -21.62
N TYR A 149 -11.17 7.55 -21.26
CA TYR A 149 -10.55 8.76 -21.78
C TYR A 149 -9.64 8.43 -22.96
N GLY A 150 -9.88 9.11 -24.10
CA GLY A 150 -9.01 9.02 -25.26
C GLY A 150 -7.78 9.91 -25.09
N TYR A 151 -6.67 9.49 -25.68
CA TYR A 151 -5.43 10.28 -25.68
C TYR A 151 -4.84 10.42 -27.09
N GLN A 152 -3.98 11.42 -27.26
CA GLN A 152 -3.13 11.63 -28.42
C GLN A 152 -1.68 11.82 -27.97
N TYR A 153 -0.73 11.31 -28.77
CA TYR A 153 0.68 11.63 -28.54
C TYR A 153 0.94 13.11 -28.84
N GLY A 154 1.63 13.77 -27.93
CA GLY A 154 2.07 15.14 -28.06
C GLY A 154 3.50 15.25 -28.60
N VAL A 155 4.22 16.28 -28.18
CA VAL A 155 5.65 16.36 -28.42
C VAL A 155 6.39 15.27 -27.66
N ALA A 156 7.64 14.99 -28.02
CA ALA A 156 8.43 13.91 -27.40
C ALA A 156 8.35 13.94 -25.88
N GLY A 157 8.01 12.78 -25.29
CA GLY A 157 7.83 12.61 -23.83
C GLY A 157 6.52 13.18 -23.28
N THR A 158 5.52 13.48 -24.12
CA THR A 158 4.19 13.88 -23.65
C THR A 158 3.07 13.13 -24.32
N ILE A 159 1.95 12.98 -23.61
CA ILE A 159 0.65 12.63 -24.17
C ILE A 159 -0.37 13.69 -23.73
N GLU A 160 -1.45 13.78 -24.45
CA GLU A 160 -2.54 14.68 -24.15
C GLU A 160 -3.84 13.89 -24.03
N ILE A 161 -4.50 13.99 -22.89
CA ILE A 161 -5.69 13.21 -22.54
C ILE A 161 -6.92 14.11 -22.57
N TYR A 162 -7.98 13.64 -23.24
CA TYR A 162 -9.26 14.36 -23.32
C TYR A 162 -10.16 13.97 -22.15
N MET A 163 -10.37 14.91 -21.21
CA MET A 163 -11.21 14.73 -20.02
C MET A 163 -12.01 16.01 -19.74
N ASN A 164 -13.29 15.87 -19.39
CA ASN A 164 -14.15 16.98 -19.02
C ASN A 164 -14.17 18.12 -20.05
N GLU A 165 -14.30 17.75 -21.33
CA GLU A 165 -14.32 18.67 -22.48
C GLU A 165 -13.03 19.46 -22.72
N LYS A 166 -11.91 19.03 -22.12
CA LYS A 166 -10.59 19.66 -22.19
C LYS A 166 -9.49 18.65 -22.48
N TRP A 167 -8.39 19.14 -23.03
CA TRP A 167 -7.18 18.37 -23.24
C TRP A 167 -6.14 18.70 -22.15
N TRP A 168 -5.66 17.69 -21.44
CA TRP A 168 -4.69 17.80 -20.37
C TRP A 168 -3.36 17.23 -20.79
N VAL A 169 -2.27 17.94 -20.48
CA VAL A 169 -0.91 17.53 -20.81
C VAL A 169 -0.36 16.65 -19.70
N PHE A 170 0.06 15.45 -20.09
CA PHE A 170 0.79 14.52 -19.23
C PHE A 170 2.22 14.40 -19.76
N VAL A 171 3.19 14.32 -18.87
CA VAL A 171 4.62 14.21 -19.18
C VAL A 171 5.15 12.88 -18.69
N SER A 172 6.00 12.25 -19.48
CA SER A 172 6.71 11.04 -19.11
C SER A 172 7.53 11.25 -17.83
N GLU A 173 7.54 10.23 -16.96
CA GLU A 173 8.33 10.26 -15.73
C GLU A 173 9.83 10.45 -16.05
N GLU A 174 10.31 9.88 -17.16
CA GLU A 174 11.71 10.01 -17.60
C GLU A 174 12.06 11.42 -18.17
N ALA A 175 11.06 12.16 -18.63
CA ALA A 175 11.24 13.51 -19.22
C ALA A 175 11.00 14.65 -18.23
N ARG A 176 10.74 14.37 -16.97
CA ARG A 176 10.36 15.33 -15.92
C ARG A 176 11.54 16.03 -15.22
#